data_093f91d1eb9716520d9e70d6e55abd1a
#
_entry.id   093f91d1eb9716520d9e70d6e55abd1a
#
_cell.length_a   1.000
_cell.length_b   1.000
_cell.length_c   1.000
_cell.angle_alpha   90.00
_cell.angle_beta   90.00
_cell.angle_gamma   90.00
#
_symmetry.space_group_name_H-M   'P 1'
#
loop_
_entity.id
_entity.type
_entity.pdbx_description
1 polymer ?
#
loop_
_entity_poly.entity_id
_entity_poly.type
_entity_poly.pdbx_seq_one_letter_code
_entity_poly.pdbx_strand_id
1 'polypeptide(L)'
;MRNPWIAAWLVSVGSLAACGPETHAVPAKRPNTELIVGEYERHPPDGETAIRFRGDGSVRLAKTRALLDTEPPLASGAWKLDGARLTVTYDKGICTERAGDKAGVYTVVISKVGIHFTKVEDSCERRSAIDGQTWWRIK
;
A
#
# COMPACT_ATOMS: atom_id res chain seq x y z
N MET A 1 -45.00 -60.59 -47.06
CA MET A 1 -44.42 -60.03 -48.28
C MET A 1 -44.39 -58.57 -48.22
N ARG A 2 -43.29 -57.98 -48.50
CA ARG A 2 -42.93 -56.58 -48.60
C ARG A 2 -42.29 -55.97 -47.32
N ASN A 3 -40.97 -56.01 -47.31
CA ASN A 3 -40.16 -55.11 -46.53
C ASN A 3 -40.19 -53.70 -47.15
N PRO A 4 -40.21 -52.65 -46.34
CA PRO A 4 -39.48 -51.49 -46.71
C PRO A 4 -38.34 -51.21 -45.72
N TRP A 5 -37.22 -50.99 -46.29
CA TRP A 5 -36.00 -50.58 -45.67
C TRP A 5 -36.17 -49.18 -45.14
N ILE A 6 -35.96 -48.98 -43.82
CA ILE A 6 -35.85 -47.66 -43.23
C ILE A 6 -34.36 -47.41 -43.03
N ALA A 7 -33.81 -46.57 -43.88
CA ALA A 7 -32.47 -46.12 -43.75
C ALA A 7 -32.42 -45.06 -42.59
N ALA A 8 -31.78 -45.39 -41.49
CA ALA A 8 -31.52 -44.49 -40.42
C ALA A 8 -30.32 -43.59 -40.78
N TRP A 9 -30.59 -42.31 -40.97
CA TRP A 9 -29.55 -41.30 -41.12
C TRP A 9 -29.06 -40.87 -39.73
N LEU A 10 -27.83 -41.27 -39.37
CA LEU A 10 -27.14 -40.78 -38.23
C LEU A 10 -26.63 -39.37 -38.53
N VAL A 11 -27.29 -38.38 -37.96
CA VAL A 11 -26.78 -36.99 -37.95
C VAL A 11 -25.75 -36.88 -36.86
N SER A 12 -24.47 -36.86 -37.24
CA SER A 12 -23.36 -36.61 -36.36
C SER A 12 -23.36 -35.10 -36.03
N VAL A 13 -23.82 -34.74 -34.81
CA VAL A 13 -23.72 -33.38 -34.31
C VAL A 13 -22.28 -33.18 -33.85
N GLY A 14 -21.47 -32.53 -34.69
CA GLY A 14 -20.14 -32.08 -34.32
C GLY A 14 -20.22 -31.00 -33.26
N SER A 15 -19.77 -31.32 -32.06
CA SER A 15 -19.58 -30.30 -30.98
C SER A 15 -18.44 -29.38 -31.36
N LEU A 16 -18.77 -28.19 -31.83
CA LEU A 16 -17.83 -27.10 -31.92
C LEU A 16 -17.49 -26.66 -30.51
N ALA A 17 -16.34 -27.08 -29.98
CA ALA A 17 -15.75 -26.52 -28.79
C ALA A 17 -15.41 -25.05 -29.09
N ALA A 18 -16.25 -24.14 -28.65
CA ALA A 18 -15.96 -22.72 -28.68
C ALA A 18 -14.82 -22.43 -27.68
N CYS A 19 -13.60 -22.31 -28.18
CA CYS A 19 -12.52 -21.66 -27.45
C CYS A 19 -12.88 -20.17 -27.34
N GLY A 20 -13.65 -19.80 -26.31
CA GLY A 20 -13.82 -18.40 -25.93
C GLY A 20 -12.49 -17.85 -25.41
N PRO A 21 -12.17 -16.55 -25.65
CA PRO A 21 -11.00 -15.96 -25.04
C PRO A 21 -11.15 -16.05 -23.51
N GLU A 22 -10.19 -16.72 -22.87
CA GLU A 22 -10.10 -16.71 -21.42
C GLU A 22 -9.88 -15.24 -20.98
N THR A 23 -10.92 -14.62 -20.48
CA THR A 23 -10.81 -13.30 -19.83
C THR A 23 -10.09 -13.53 -18.50
N HIS A 24 -8.78 -13.35 -18.50
CA HIS A 24 -8.03 -13.29 -17.26
C HIS A 24 -8.56 -12.08 -16.47
N ALA A 25 -9.33 -12.37 -15.40
CA ALA A 25 -9.79 -11.32 -14.49
C ALA A 25 -8.57 -10.62 -13.92
N VAL A 26 -8.43 -9.30 -14.18
CA VAL A 26 -7.39 -8.49 -13.58
C VAL A 26 -7.62 -8.53 -12.06
N PRO A 27 -6.62 -8.96 -11.26
CA PRO A 27 -6.78 -8.99 -9.81
C PRO A 27 -7.19 -7.62 -9.30
N ALA A 28 -8.19 -7.57 -8.42
CA ALA A 28 -8.65 -6.33 -7.81
C ALA A 28 -7.47 -5.66 -7.09
N LYS A 29 -7.29 -4.35 -7.34
CA LYS A 29 -6.25 -3.57 -6.66
C LYS A 29 -6.53 -3.58 -5.16
N ARG A 30 -5.55 -3.97 -4.34
CA ARG A 30 -5.67 -3.90 -2.89
C ARG A 30 -5.87 -2.45 -2.44
N PRO A 31 -6.72 -2.19 -1.44
CA PRO A 31 -6.92 -0.84 -0.92
C PRO A 31 -5.62 -0.28 -0.32
N ASN A 32 -5.45 1.03 -0.39
CA ASN A 32 -4.26 1.70 0.13
C ASN A 32 -4.02 1.43 1.63
N THR A 33 -5.08 1.21 2.41
CA THR A 33 -5.01 0.86 3.84
C THR A 33 -4.29 -0.45 4.10
N GLU A 34 -4.35 -1.40 3.18
CA GLU A 34 -3.59 -2.64 3.23
C GLU A 34 -2.19 -2.47 2.64
N LEU A 35 -2.10 -1.69 1.55
CA LEU A 35 -0.83 -1.49 0.85
C LEU A 35 0.19 -0.71 1.68
N ILE A 36 -0.26 0.23 2.53
CA ILE A 36 0.64 1.05 3.36
C ILE A 36 1.34 0.23 4.44
N VAL A 37 0.71 -0.84 4.92
CA VAL A 37 1.28 -1.66 6.00
C VAL A 37 2.63 -2.25 5.59
N GLY A 38 3.65 -1.95 6.35
CA GLY A 38 5.01 -2.40 6.08
C GLY A 38 6.08 -1.48 6.63
N GLU A 39 7.30 -1.77 6.28
CA GLU A 39 8.48 -0.99 6.62
C GLU A 39 9.06 -0.35 5.37
N TYR A 40 9.48 0.91 5.52
CA TYR A 40 10.05 1.71 4.45
C TYR A 40 11.29 2.43 4.95
N GLU A 41 12.26 2.63 4.07
CA GLU A 41 13.43 3.44 4.37
C GLU A 41 13.69 4.46 3.27
N ARG A 42 14.24 5.58 3.70
CA ARG A 42 14.77 6.60 2.83
C ARG A 42 16.25 6.33 2.57
N HIS A 43 16.62 6.21 1.30
CA HIS A 43 18.03 6.15 0.93
C HIS A 43 18.63 7.55 0.84
N PRO A 44 19.89 7.73 1.24
CA PRO A 44 20.56 9.03 1.38
C PRO A 44 20.59 9.89 0.12
N PRO A 45 20.92 11.23 0.22
CA PRO A 45 22.19 11.64 0.85
C PRO A 45 22.16 11.95 2.34
N ASP A 46 21.01 12.09 2.98
CA ASP A 46 20.91 12.69 4.31
C ASP A 46 20.81 11.70 5.47
N GLY A 47 21.15 10.45 5.26
CA GLY A 47 21.10 9.38 6.25
C GLY A 47 19.89 8.46 6.06
N GLU A 48 19.99 7.29 6.70
CA GLU A 48 18.95 6.27 6.67
C GLU A 48 17.89 6.62 7.72
N THR A 49 16.69 6.90 7.30
CA THR A 49 15.53 7.00 8.19
C THR A 49 14.54 5.91 7.79
N ALA A 50 13.99 5.21 8.76
CA ALA A 50 13.02 4.15 8.53
C ALA A 50 11.69 4.46 9.20
N ILE A 51 10.60 4.10 8.56
CA ILE A 51 9.23 4.23 9.08
C ILE A 51 8.51 2.90 8.97
N ARG A 52 7.72 2.57 9.97
CA ARG A 52 6.87 1.38 9.99
C ARG A 52 5.42 1.79 10.19
N PHE A 53 4.56 1.34 9.28
CA PHE A 53 3.11 1.42 9.41
C PHE A 53 2.56 0.03 9.75
N ARG A 54 1.84 -0.09 10.85
CA ARG A 54 1.20 -1.34 11.25
C ARG A 54 -0.29 -1.34 10.94
N GLY A 55 -0.85 -2.52 10.71
CA GLY A 55 -2.28 -2.69 10.45
C GLY A 55 -3.20 -2.31 11.60
N ASP A 56 -2.67 -2.18 12.82
CA ASP A 56 -3.38 -1.68 14.00
C ASP A 56 -3.51 -0.14 14.03
N GLY A 57 -2.99 0.57 13.04
CA GLY A 57 -2.99 2.03 12.95
C GLY A 57 -1.81 2.70 13.67
N SER A 58 -0.85 1.94 14.20
CA SER A 58 0.35 2.52 14.79
C SER A 58 1.42 2.83 13.75
N VAL A 59 2.19 3.88 14.01
CA VAL A 59 3.35 4.30 13.20
C VAL A 59 4.56 4.48 14.09
N ARG A 60 5.73 4.15 13.57
CA ARG A 60 7.00 4.29 14.27
C ARG A 60 8.08 4.76 13.30
N LEU A 61 8.85 5.74 13.75
CA LEU A 61 9.96 6.32 13.02
C LEU A 61 11.27 6.07 13.78
N ALA A 62 12.31 5.69 13.07
CA ALA A 62 13.65 5.50 13.62
C ALA A 62 14.71 6.08 12.69
N LYS A 63 15.90 6.33 13.22
CA LYS A 63 17.04 6.82 12.41
C LYS A 63 17.51 5.79 11.38
N THR A 64 17.38 4.52 11.71
CA THR A 64 17.70 3.40 10.80
C THR A 64 16.69 2.27 10.98
N ARG A 65 16.62 1.36 10.00
CA ARG A 65 15.81 0.16 10.09
C ARG A 65 16.11 -0.67 11.33
N ALA A 66 17.38 -0.83 11.65
CA ALA A 66 17.81 -1.62 12.82
C ALA A 66 17.29 -1.07 14.15
N LEU A 67 16.98 0.22 14.21
CA LEU A 67 16.49 0.90 15.40
C LEU A 67 14.95 0.95 15.50
N LEU A 68 14.22 0.39 14.55
CA LEU A 68 12.74 0.41 14.56
C LEU A 68 12.14 -0.25 15.82
N ASP A 69 12.80 -1.23 16.42
CA ASP A 69 12.36 -1.92 17.64
C ASP A 69 13.07 -1.44 18.91
N THR A 70 13.90 -0.41 18.79
CA THR A 70 14.72 0.11 19.92
C THR A 70 14.02 1.31 20.55
N GLU A 71 14.03 1.36 21.89
CA GLU A 71 13.54 2.50 22.68
C GLU A 71 14.68 3.48 23.02
N PRO A 72 14.43 4.80 23.06
CA PRO A 72 13.21 5.45 22.57
C PRO A 72 13.19 5.56 21.04
N PRO A 73 12.00 5.53 20.40
CA PRO A 73 11.90 5.78 18.97
C PRO A 73 12.23 7.25 18.64
N LEU A 74 12.58 7.53 17.41
CA LEU A 74 12.65 8.91 16.94
C LEU A 74 11.28 9.59 16.99
N ALA A 75 10.23 8.86 16.64
CA ALA A 75 8.83 9.21 16.87
C ALA A 75 7.95 7.95 16.87
N SER A 76 6.83 8.02 17.57
CA SER A 76 5.76 7.01 17.47
C SER A 76 4.40 7.67 17.62
N GLY A 77 3.36 7.00 17.13
CA GLY A 77 2.00 7.49 17.20
C GLY A 77 1.04 6.66 16.36
N ALA A 78 0.11 7.33 15.71
CA ALA A 78 -0.94 6.71 14.92
C ALA A 78 -0.99 7.27 13.50
N TRP A 79 -1.53 6.47 12.59
CA TRP A 79 -1.82 6.88 11.23
C TRP A 79 -3.26 6.54 10.85
N LYS A 80 -3.81 7.35 9.96
CA LYS A 80 -5.10 7.10 9.30
C LYS A 80 -4.96 7.37 7.82
N LEU A 81 -5.60 6.56 7.00
CA LEU A 81 -5.61 6.71 5.56
C LEU A 81 -7.04 6.70 5.05
N ASP A 82 -7.42 7.77 4.39
CA ASP A 82 -8.68 7.91 3.67
C ASP A 82 -8.37 8.10 2.18
N GLY A 83 -8.59 7.03 1.40
CA GLY A 83 -8.19 6.99 0.00
C GLY A 83 -6.67 7.16 -0.15
N ALA A 84 -6.22 8.32 -0.63
CA ALA A 84 -4.81 8.69 -0.76
C ALA A 84 -4.36 9.69 0.32
N ARG A 85 -5.27 10.12 1.21
CA ARG A 85 -4.98 11.12 2.24
C ARG A 85 -4.53 10.46 3.53
N LEU A 86 -3.26 10.60 3.84
CA LEU A 86 -2.63 10.08 5.04
C LEU A 86 -2.57 11.16 6.11
N THR A 87 -3.03 10.85 7.31
CA THR A 87 -2.80 11.65 8.52
C THR A 87 -1.88 10.88 9.45
N VAL A 88 -0.77 11.49 9.83
CA VAL A 88 0.20 10.95 10.79
C VAL A 88 0.19 11.81 12.03
N THR A 89 -0.04 11.20 13.19
CA THR A 89 -0.07 11.89 14.48
C THR A 89 0.99 11.27 15.39
N TYR A 90 1.97 12.05 15.83
CA TYR A 90 2.95 11.59 16.81
C TYR A 90 2.52 11.95 18.22
N ASP A 91 2.69 11.02 19.15
CA ASP A 91 2.46 11.20 20.59
C ASP A 91 3.75 11.11 21.39
N LYS A 92 4.82 10.57 20.80
CA LYS A 92 6.17 10.50 21.38
C LYS A 92 7.22 10.87 20.33
N GLY A 93 8.30 11.52 20.79
CA GLY A 93 9.44 11.88 19.97
C GLY A 93 9.29 13.24 19.29
N ILE A 94 9.75 13.34 18.04
CA ILE A 94 9.69 14.61 17.30
C ILE A 94 8.25 15.07 17.10
N CYS A 95 8.05 16.39 16.94
CA CYS A 95 6.76 17.02 16.66
C CYS A 95 5.73 16.87 17.79
N THR A 96 6.17 16.71 19.03
CA THR A 96 5.27 16.58 20.20
C THR A 96 5.33 17.76 21.16
N GLU A 97 6.27 18.68 20.97
CA GLU A 97 6.48 19.82 21.86
C GLU A 97 5.36 20.87 21.78
N ARG A 98 4.75 21.02 20.60
CA ARG A 98 3.64 21.95 20.36
C ARG A 98 2.37 21.18 20.01
N ALA A 99 1.24 21.56 20.60
CA ALA A 99 -0.03 20.89 20.35
C ALA A 99 -0.46 20.91 18.87
N GLY A 100 -0.18 22.03 18.15
CA GLY A 100 -0.48 22.17 16.73
C GLY A 100 0.39 21.33 15.79
N ASP A 101 1.54 20.86 16.27
CA ASP A 101 2.51 20.12 15.47
C ASP A 101 2.30 18.59 15.47
N LYS A 102 1.36 18.09 16.27
CA LYS A 102 1.18 16.63 16.46
C LYS A 102 0.75 15.89 15.21
N ALA A 103 -0.07 16.49 14.36
CA ALA A 103 -0.61 15.85 13.16
C ALA A 103 -0.06 16.50 11.89
N GLY A 104 0.31 15.65 10.93
CA GLY A 104 0.64 16.05 9.57
C GLY A 104 -0.24 15.32 8.56
N VAL A 105 -0.60 16.00 7.48
CA VAL A 105 -1.47 15.48 6.43
C VAL A 105 -0.72 15.47 5.11
N TYR A 106 -0.77 14.33 4.44
CA TYR A 106 -0.07 14.08 3.18
C TYR A 106 -1.00 13.40 2.18
N THR A 107 -0.80 13.66 0.90
CA THR A 107 -1.27 12.78 -0.17
C THR A 107 -0.19 11.75 -0.44
N VAL A 108 -0.56 10.48 -0.56
CA VAL A 108 0.39 9.39 -0.79
C VAL A 108 0.08 8.61 -2.04
N VAL A 109 1.13 8.18 -2.73
CA VAL A 109 1.08 7.17 -3.78
C VAL A 109 1.81 5.94 -3.27
N ILE A 110 1.08 4.83 -3.17
CA ILE A 110 1.59 3.59 -2.57
C ILE A 110 1.65 2.51 -3.64
N SER A 111 2.77 1.81 -3.67
CA SER A 111 3.01 0.68 -4.56
C SER A 111 3.67 -0.47 -3.82
N LYS A 112 3.90 -1.59 -4.52
CA LYS A 112 4.68 -2.72 -3.99
C LYS A 112 6.13 -2.35 -3.68
N VAL A 113 6.66 -1.30 -4.34
CA VAL A 113 8.08 -0.90 -4.25
C VAL A 113 8.30 0.18 -3.19
N GLY A 114 7.29 1.01 -2.90
CA GLY A 114 7.48 2.11 -1.97
C GLY A 114 6.28 3.02 -1.82
N ILE A 115 6.50 4.12 -1.14
CA ILE A 115 5.51 5.16 -0.85
C ILE A 115 6.11 6.53 -1.19
N HIS A 116 5.35 7.34 -1.91
CA HIS A 116 5.68 8.73 -2.19
C HIS A 116 4.76 9.66 -1.41
N PHE A 117 5.33 10.67 -0.76
CA PHE A 117 4.62 11.63 0.07
C PHE A 117 4.56 13.01 -0.60
N THR A 118 3.40 13.63 -0.58
CA THR A 118 3.21 15.04 -0.93
C THR A 118 2.51 15.75 0.21
N LYS A 119 3.13 16.76 0.79
CA LYS A 119 2.56 17.49 1.92
C LYS A 119 1.27 18.23 1.52
N VAL A 120 0.24 18.06 2.31
CA VAL A 120 -0.98 18.87 2.27
C VAL A 120 -0.92 19.94 3.37
N GLU A 121 -0.67 19.52 4.62
CA GLU A 121 -0.58 20.40 5.78
C GLU A 121 0.28 19.74 6.85
N ASP A 122 1.36 20.39 7.23
CA ASP A 122 2.20 19.98 8.35
C ASP A 122 3.02 21.17 8.86
N SER A 123 2.80 21.56 10.09
CA SER A 123 3.54 22.64 10.76
C SER A 123 4.86 22.19 11.38
N CYS A 124 5.07 20.88 11.52
CA CYS A 124 6.33 20.35 12.05
C CYS A 124 7.36 20.17 10.93
N GLU A 125 8.37 21.03 10.94
CA GLU A 125 9.43 21.04 9.93
C GLU A 125 10.19 19.72 9.84
N ARG A 126 10.45 19.04 10.96
CA ARG A 126 11.16 17.77 11.00
C ARG A 126 10.38 16.63 10.35
N ARG A 127 9.05 16.59 10.52
CA ARG A 127 8.19 15.62 9.85
C ARG A 127 7.94 15.99 8.40
N SER A 128 7.71 17.27 8.10
CA SER A 128 7.45 17.74 6.75
C SER A 128 8.65 17.61 5.80
N ALA A 129 9.81 17.27 6.30
CA ALA A 129 10.98 16.93 5.48
C ALA A 129 10.75 15.73 4.56
N ILE A 130 9.70 14.92 4.77
CA ILE A 130 9.30 13.83 3.86
C ILE A 130 8.58 14.33 2.59
N ASP A 131 8.20 15.60 2.53
CA ASP A 131 7.51 16.17 1.38
C ASP A 131 8.31 16.01 0.08
N GLY A 132 7.64 15.49 -0.95
CA GLY A 132 8.26 15.21 -2.25
C GLY A 132 9.19 13.99 -2.27
N GLN A 133 9.29 13.22 -1.20
CA GLN A 133 10.17 12.08 -1.10
C GLN A 133 9.48 10.75 -1.40
N THR A 134 10.25 9.84 -1.96
CA THR A 134 9.88 8.42 -2.10
C THR A 134 10.70 7.60 -1.12
N TRP A 135 10.01 6.80 -0.33
CA TRP A 135 10.62 5.86 0.59
C TRP A 135 10.40 4.43 0.09
N TRP A 136 11.43 3.63 0.14
CA TRP A 136 11.45 2.30 -0.46
C TRP A 136 10.99 1.25 0.53
N ARG A 137 10.15 0.35 0.07
CA ARG A 137 9.67 -0.76 0.88
C ARG A 137 10.78 -1.77 1.13
N ILE A 138 10.94 -2.16 2.38
CA ILE A 138 11.91 -3.14 2.84
C ILE A 138 11.26 -4.38 3.46
N LYS A 139 9.97 -4.27 3.85
CA LYS A 139 9.23 -5.40 4.41
C LYS A 139 7.73 -5.19 4.34
#